data_8eb9fba4cfb84f8def17d9779502ce51
#
_entry.id   8eb9fba4cfb84f8def17d9779502ce51
#
_cell.length_a   1.000
_cell.length_b   1.000
_cell.length_c   1.000
_cell.angle_alpha   90.00
_cell.angle_beta   90.00
_cell.angle_gamma   90.00
#
_symmetry.space_group_name_H-M   'P 1'
#
loop_
_entity.id
_entity.type
_entity.pdbx_description
1 polymer ?
#
loop_
_entity_poly.entity_id
_entity_poly.type
_entity_poly.pdbx_seq_one_letter_code
_entity_poly.pdbx_strand_id
1 'polypeptide(L)'
;MKSIIKIKDKKALSEVGAVLSLILISLAAISILWIIVKNLTNPEILLAPKQCLDMQINPPYSIEKACYNETSKEAVIILKKTMQNYQINNLYFIMNSVEESLKWRCGSQCQNCKLPITQTPKDFFISLNNKPNSVTLQINDCAIETKGVIEC
;
A
#
# COMPACT_ATOMS: atom_id res chain seq x y z
N MET A 1 37.53 64.91 -19.42
CA MET A 1 36.82 64.48 -18.15
C MET A 1 35.51 63.71 -18.43
N LYS A 2 35.53 62.61 -19.16
CA LYS A 2 34.32 61.84 -19.48
C LYS A 2 34.41 60.31 -19.29
N SER A 3 35.48 59.83 -18.65
CA SER A 3 35.76 58.38 -18.60
C SER A 3 35.66 57.71 -17.24
N ILE A 4 35.39 58.43 -16.14
CA ILE A 4 35.41 57.87 -14.76
C ILE A 4 34.02 57.48 -14.27
N ILE A 5 32.93 57.96 -14.86
CA ILE A 5 31.55 57.69 -14.41
C ILE A 5 31.07 56.33 -14.87
N LYS A 6 31.56 55.78 -15.99
CA LYS A 6 31.08 54.51 -16.56
C LYS A 6 31.49 53.24 -15.82
N ILE A 7 32.50 53.28 -14.96
CA ILE A 7 33.02 52.09 -14.25
C ILE A 7 32.28 51.84 -12.93
N LYS A 8 31.77 52.90 -12.29
CA LYS A 8 31.00 52.78 -11.02
C LYS A 8 29.62 52.15 -11.25
N ASP A 9 28.95 52.44 -12.35
CA ASP A 9 27.62 51.93 -12.63
C ASP A 9 27.59 50.42 -12.93
N LYS A 10 28.67 49.88 -13.53
CA LYS A 10 28.77 48.43 -13.81
C LYS A 10 28.96 47.58 -12.56
N LYS A 11 29.68 48.08 -11.55
CA LYS A 11 29.84 47.36 -10.28
C LYS A 11 28.58 47.39 -9.45
N ALA A 12 27.88 48.51 -9.36
CA ALA A 12 26.63 48.64 -8.64
C ALA A 12 25.53 47.74 -9.25
N LEU A 13 25.47 47.64 -10.59
CA LEU A 13 24.51 46.75 -11.25
C LEU A 13 24.80 45.25 -10.99
N SER A 14 26.09 44.87 -10.85
CA SER A 14 26.49 43.51 -10.51
C SER A 14 26.14 43.13 -9.08
N GLU A 15 26.30 44.05 -8.13
CA GLU A 15 25.95 43.80 -6.70
C GLU A 15 24.44 43.67 -6.51
N VAL A 16 23.62 44.51 -7.16
CA VAL A 16 22.18 44.40 -7.13
C VAL A 16 21.68 43.08 -7.76
N GLY A 17 22.30 42.68 -8.88
CA GLY A 17 22.00 41.41 -9.54
C GLY A 17 22.30 40.18 -8.65
N ALA A 18 23.42 40.22 -7.90
CA ALA A 18 23.78 39.14 -6.99
C ALA A 18 22.78 39.03 -5.82
N VAL A 19 22.38 40.15 -5.24
CA VAL A 19 21.38 40.17 -4.14
C VAL A 19 20.00 39.66 -4.63
N LEU A 20 19.56 40.09 -5.82
CA LEU A 20 18.31 39.60 -6.41
C LEU A 20 18.35 38.10 -6.68
N SER A 21 19.47 37.57 -7.16
CA SER A 21 19.63 36.14 -7.40
C SER A 21 19.56 35.34 -6.09
N LEU A 22 20.18 35.82 -5.01
CA LEU A 22 20.10 35.18 -3.68
C LEU A 22 18.68 35.16 -3.14
N ILE A 23 17.93 36.24 -3.30
CA ILE A 23 16.51 36.32 -2.87
C ILE A 23 15.68 35.30 -3.67
N LEU A 24 15.87 35.19 -4.98
CA LEU A 24 15.12 34.25 -5.80
C LEU A 24 15.44 32.79 -5.44
N ILE A 25 16.71 32.47 -5.18
CA ILE A 25 17.10 31.11 -4.73
C ILE A 25 16.50 30.77 -3.38
N SER A 26 16.50 31.71 -2.44
CA SER A 26 15.91 31.48 -1.10
C SER A 26 14.39 31.28 -1.17
N LEU A 27 13.69 32.05 -2.00
CA LEU A 27 12.25 31.85 -2.21
C LEU A 27 11.92 30.51 -2.86
N ALA A 28 12.74 30.09 -3.84
CA ALA A 28 12.59 28.77 -4.46
C ALA A 28 12.82 27.64 -3.43
N ALA A 29 13.83 27.74 -2.58
CA ALA A 29 14.10 26.76 -1.53
C ALA A 29 12.95 26.64 -0.51
N ILE A 30 12.40 27.78 -0.09
CA ILE A 30 11.24 27.82 0.84
C ILE A 30 10.01 27.15 0.17
N SER A 31 9.78 27.42 -1.10
CA SER A 31 8.65 26.83 -1.84
C SER A 31 8.76 25.31 -1.94
N ILE A 32 9.95 24.78 -2.19
CA ILE A 32 10.22 23.34 -2.23
C ILE A 32 10.00 22.71 -0.84
N LEU A 33 10.54 23.32 0.22
CA LEU A 33 10.33 22.86 1.59
C LEU A 33 8.83 22.83 1.96
N TRP A 34 8.08 23.85 1.54
CA TRP A 34 6.63 23.90 1.81
C TRP A 34 5.88 22.74 1.16
N ILE A 35 6.23 22.40 -0.09
CA ILE A 35 5.63 21.26 -0.79
C ILE A 35 5.95 19.94 -0.08
N ILE A 36 7.20 19.76 0.35
CA ILE A 36 7.61 18.56 1.08
C ILE A 36 6.86 18.45 2.40
N VAL A 37 6.81 19.52 3.19
CA VAL A 37 6.11 19.54 4.48
C VAL A 37 4.61 19.27 4.27
N LYS A 38 3.98 19.88 3.29
CA LYS A 38 2.57 19.66 2.98
C LYS A 38 2.28 18.20 2.59
N ASN A 39 3.16 17.56 1.85
CA ASN A 39 3.02 16.16 1.50
C ASN A 39 3.23 15.23 2.71
N LEU A 40 4.19 15.54 3.58
CA LEU A 40 4.44 14.76 4.80
C LEU A 40 3.34 14.91 5.85
N THR A 41 2.67 16.06 5.89
CA THR A 41 1.56 16.32 6.85
C THR A 41 0.19 15.98 6.28
N ASN A 42 0.11 15.42 5.07
CA ASN A 42 -1.16 14.98 4.53
C ASN A 42 -1.73 13.83 5.39
N PRO A 43 -2.87 14.02 6.07
CA PRO A 43 -3.43 13.03 6.99
C PRO A 43 -3.78 11.71 6.28
N GLU A 44 -4.09 11.73 4.99
CA GLU A 44 -4.39 10.51 4.23
C GLU A 44 -3.17 9.58 4.10
N ILE A 45 -1.95 10.16 3.96
CA ILE A 45 -0.72 9.35 3.86
C ILE A 45 -0.33 8.76 5.22
N LEU A 46 -0.62 9.47 6.32
CA LEU A 46 -0.31 9.02 7.69
C LEU A 46 -1.34 8.02 8.24
N LEU A 47 -2.60 8.10 7.79
CA LEU A 47 -3.68 7.22 8.26
C LEU A 47 -3.60 5.82 7.65
N ALA A 48 -3.19 5.69 6.39
CA ALA A 48 -3.09 4.39 5.71
C ALA A 48 -2.15 3.39 6.41
N PRO A 49 -0.90 3.74 6.77
CA PRO A 49 -0.01 2.82 7.50
C PRO A 49 -0.52 2.51 8.91
N LYS A 50 -1.16 3.46 9.61
CA LYS A 50 -1.73 3.24 10.94
C LYS A 50 -2.90 2.25 10.90
N GLN A 51 -3.80 2.38 9.92
CA GLN A 51 -4.90 1.44 9.73
C GLN A 51 -4.41 0.04 9.37
N CYS A 52 -3.36 -0.07 8.56
CA CYS A 52 -2.75 -1.34 8.22
C CYS A 52 -2.15 -2.02 9.46
N LEU A 53 -1.41 -1.28 10.28
CA LEU A 53 -0.82 -1.80 11.51
C LEU A 53 -1.91 -2.28 12.51
N ASP A 54 -2.98 -1.52 12.65
CA ASP A 54 -4.13 -1.91 13.48
C ASP A 54 -4.76 -3.23 13.00
N MET A 55 -4.92 -3.39 11.67
CA MET A 55 -5.44 -4.61 11.07
C MET A 55 -4.48 -5.80 11.20
N GLN A 56 -3.17 -5.57 11.28
CA GLN A 56 -2.18 -6.64 11.51
C GLN A 56 -2.16 -7.09 12.97
N ILE A 57 -2.34 -6.16 13.92
CA ILE A 57 -2.38 -6.48 15.36
C ILE A 57 -3.72 -7.15 15.73
N ASN A 58 -4.82 -6.62 15.18
CA ASN A 58 -6.17 -7.13 15.41
C ASN A 58 -6.81 -7.46 14.06
N PRO A 59 -6.48 -8.58 13.45
CA PRO A 59 -6.97 -8.93 12.12
C PRO A 59 -8.49 -9.13 12.13
N PRO A 60 -9.24 -8.46 11.23
CA PRO A 60 -10.69 -8.65 11.14
C PRO A 60 -11.08 -10.02 10.58
N TYR A 61 -10.16 -10.66 9.87
CA TYR A 61 -10.25 -12.01 9.33
C TYR A 61 -8.92 -12.71 9.51
N SER A 62 -8.95 -14.02 9.75
CA SER A 62 -7.76 -14.89 9.84
C SER A 62 -7.91 -16.13 8.98
N ILE A 63 -6.79 -16.65 8.48
CA ILE A 63 -6.73 -17.91 7.76
C ILE A 63 -6.58 -19.04 8.79
N GLU A 64 -7.62 -19.85 9.02
CA GLU A 64 -7.51 -21.01 9.91
C GLU A 64 -6.67 -22.12 9.29
N LYS A 65 -6.90 -22.40 8.00
CA LYS A 65 -6.18 -23.44 7.25
C LYS A 65 -6.00 -23.02 5.81
N ALA A 66 -4.84 -23.34 5.24
CA ALA A 66 -4.58 -23.27 3.81
C ALA A 66 -3.95 -24.59 3.38
N CYS A 67 -4.59 -25.31 2.44
CA CYS A 67 -4.05 -26.53 1.90
C CYS A 67 -4.31 -26.64 0.40
N TYR A 68 -3.54 -27.48 -0.28
CA TYR A 68 -3.67 -27.74 -1.71
C TYR A 68 -3.95 -29.21 -1.97
N ASN A 69 -4.97 -29.47 -2.77
CA ASN A 69 -5.32 -30.81 -3.23
C ASN A 69 -4.74 -31.05 -4.62
N GLU A 70 -3.74 -31.92 -4.71
CA GLU A 70 -3.07 -32.22 -5.98
C GLU A 70 -3.97 -32.93 -6.99
N THR A 71 -4.96 -33.69 -6.51
CA THR A 71 -5.87 -34.44 -7.37
C THR A 71 -6.90 -33.54 -8.05
N SER A 72 -7.51 -32.62 -7.31
CA SER A 72 -8.48 -31.64 -7.86
C SER A 72 -7.83 -30.38 -8.42
N LYS A 73 -6.51 -30.16 -8.16
CA LYS A 73 -5.78 -28.94 -8.46
C LYS A 73 -6.46 -27.70 -7.87
N GLU A 74 -6.84 -27.80 -6.61
CA GLU A 74 -7.54 -26.72 -5.90
C GLU A 74 -6.84 -26.39 -4.59
N ALA A 75 -6.66 -25.09 -4.35
CA ALA A 75 -6.30 -24.58 -3.03
C ALA A 75 -7.59 -24.41 -2.21
N VAL A 76 -7.60 -24.97 -1.01
CA VAL A 76 -8.68 -24.82 -0.03
C VAL A 76 -8.19 -23.87 1.06
N ILE A 77 -8.89 -22.74 1.20
CA ILE A 77 -8.57 -21.72 2.21
C ILE A 77 -9.77 -21.60 3.15
N ILE A 78 -9.54 -21.86 4.43
CA ILE A 78 -10.55 -21.72 5.48
C ILE A 78 -10.34 -20.37 6.14
N LEU A 79 -11.30 -19.45 5.93
CA LEU A 79 -11.25 -18.09 6.45
C LEU A 79 -12.28 -17.94 7.58
N LYS A 80 -11.86 -17.34 8.68
CA LYS A 80 -12.72 -17.02 9.82
C LYS A 80 -12.77 -15.52 10.03
N LYS A 81 -13.96 -15.01 10.31
CA LYS A 81 -14.16 -13.64 10.77
C LYS A 81 -13.85 -13.55 12.26
N THR A 82 -12.90 -12.69 12.65
CA THR A 82 -12.46 -12.52 14.04
C THR A 82 -13.15 -11.35 14.73
N MET A 83 -13.44 -10.26 13.98
CA MET A 83 -14.14 -9.08 14.49
C MET A 83 -15.58 -9.00 13.99
N GLN A 84 -16.55 -8.88 14.90
CA GLN A 84 -17.98 -8.83 14.53
C GLN A 84 -18.38 -7.58 13.77
N ASN A 85 -17.89 -6.42 14.16
CA ASN A 85 -18.34 -5.12 13.65
C ASN A 85 -17.49 -4.58 12.48
N TYR A 86 -16.58 -5.39 11.95
CA TYR A 86 -15.75 -4.97 10.83
C TYR A 86 -16.40 -5.39 9.50
N GLN A 87 -16.67 -4.40 8.64
CA GLN A 87 -17.20 -4.64 7.31
C GLN A 87 -16.13 -4.28 6.27
N ILE A 88 -15.83 -5.20 5.40
CA ILE A 88 -14.97 -5.00 4.24
C ILE A 88 -15.72 -5.37 2.97
N ASN A 89 -15.48 -4.61 1.92
CA ASN A 89 -16.11 -4.86 0.62
C ASN A 89 -15.30 -5.84 -0.22
N ASN A 90 -13.98 -5.82 -0.08
CA ASN A 90 -13.07 -6.64 -0.86
C ASN A 90 -11.92 -7.18 -0.01
N LEU A 91 -11.59 -8.41 -0.28
CA LEU A 91 -10.48 -9.14 0.30
C LEU A 91 -9.75 -9.85 -0.83
N TYR A 92 -8.45 -9.97 -0.72
CA TYR A 92 -7.63 -10.66 -1.71
C TYR A 92 -6.85 -11.77 -1.04
N PHE A 93 -6.78 -12.91 -1.73
CA PHE A 93 -5.82 -13.96 -1.44
C PHE A 93 -4.70 -13.86 -2.47
N ILE A 94 -3.47 -13.65 -2.01
CA ILE A 94 -2.28 -13.66 -2.83
C ILE A 94 -1.62 -15.02 -2.62
N MET A 95 -1.66 -15.86 -3.63
CA MET A 95 -1.06 -17.19 -3.62
C MET A 95 0.28 -17.11 -4.31
N ASN A 96 1.34 -17.39 -3.57
CA ASN A 96 2.71 -17.34 -4.07
C ASN A 96 3.21 -18.76 -4.31
N SER A 97 3.60 -19.05 -5.53
CA SER A 97 4.36 -20.23 -5.92
C SER A 97 5.82 -19.87 -6.25
N VAL A 98 6.63 -20.84 -6.64
CA VAL A 98 8.03 -20.61 -7.06
C VAL A 98 8.10 -19.78 -8.35
N GLU A 99 7.12 -19.95 -9.24
CA GLU A 99 7.14 -19.39 -10.59
C GLU A 99 6.29 -18.13 -10.73
N GLU A 100 5.18 -18.05 -9.99
CA GLU A 100 4.21 -16.97 -10.16
C GLU A 100 3.49 -16.61 -8.85
N SER A 101 2.92 -15.40 -8.81
CA SER A 101 2.04 -14.95 -7.76
C SER A 101 0.67 -14.63 -8.35
N LEU A 102 -0.37 -15.31 -7.86
CA LEU A 102 -1.75 -15.12 -8.29
C LEU A 102 -2.51 -14.33 -7.23
N LYS A 103 -3.13 -13.22 -7.63
CA LYS A 103 -4.02 -12.41 -6.78
C LYS A 103 -5.48 -12.75 -7.10
N TRP A 104 -6.16 -13.40 -6.15
CA TRP A 104 -7.57 -13.76 -6.27
C TRP A 104 -8.43 -12.87 -5.35
N ARG A 105 -9.51 -12.30 -5.91
CA ARG A 105 -10.37 -11.33 -5.24
C ARG A 105 -11.64 -11.99 -4.73
N CYS A 106 -11.99 -11.70 -3.47
CA CYS A 106 -13.27 -12.04 -2.88
C CYS A 106 -13.98 -10.80 -2.32
N GLY A 107 -15.27 -10.67 -2.53
CA GLY A 107 -16.05 -9.54 -2.03
C GLY A 107 -17.42 -9.39 -2.65
N SER A 108 -18.08 -8.28 -2.37
CA SER A 108 -19.47 -8.01 -2.79
C SER A 108 -19.69 -7.98 -4.31
N GLN A 109 -18.63 -7.79 -5.08
CA GLN A 109 -18.69 -7.73 -6.55
C GLN A 109 -18.35 -9.07 -7.24
N CYS A 110 -18.01 -10.11 -6.47
CA CYS A 110 -17.72 -11.44 -7.02
C CYS A 110 -18.94 -12.34 -6.91
N GLN A 111 -19.39 -12.90 -8.04
CA GLN A 111 -20.61 -13.71 -8.08
C GLN A 111 -20.55 -14.98 -7.20
N ASN A 112 -19.36 -15.59 -7.03
CA ASN A 112 -19.18 -16.88 -6.35
C ASN A 112 -18.40 -16.80 -5.03
N CYS A 113 -18.09 -15.61 -4.55
CA CYS A 113 -17.29 -15.44 -3.34
C CYS A 113 -17.91 -14.43 -2.38
N LYS A 114 -18.73 -14.90 -1.45
CA LYS A 114 -19.27 -14.08 -0.36
C LYS A 114 -18.37 -14.23 0.86
N LEU A 115 -17.98 -13.10 1.47
CA LEU A 115 -17.22 -13.09 2.72
C LEU A 115 -18.04 -13.67 3.86
N PRO A 116 -17.42 -14.33 4.86
CA PRO A 116 -18.12 -14.77 6.05
C PRO A 116 -18.66 -13.56 6.83
N ILE A 117 -19.95 -13.57 7.10
CA ILE A 117 -20.66 -12.52 7.85
C ILE A 117 -20.55 -12.79 9.35
N THR A 118 -20.57 -14.06 9.71
CA THR A 118 -20.47 -14.57 11.08
C THR A 118 -19.05 -15.04 11.40
N GLN A 119 -18.78 -15.37 12.66
CA GLN A 119 -17.50 -15.97 13.09
C GLN A 119 -17.34 -17.44 12.65
N THR A 120 -18.35 -18.01 11.99
CA THR A 120 -18.26 -19.36 11.44
C THR A 120 -17.24 -19.39 10.31
N PRO A 121 -16.30 -20.33 10.34
CA PRO A 121 -15.34 -20.50 9.26
C PRO A 121 -16.03 -20.78 7.93
N LYS A 122 -15.43 -20.29 6.85
CA LYS A 122 -15.91 -20.51 5.50
C LYS A 122 -14.77 -20.95 4.59
N ASP A 123 -15.09 -21.97 3.79
CA ASP A 123 -14.17 -22.57 2.84
C ASP A 123 -14.22 -21.83 1.50
N PHE A 124 -13.05 -21.58 0.93
CA PHE A 124 -12.85 -21.05 -0.41
C PHE A 124 -12.05 -22.04 -1.22
N PHE A 125 -12.56 -22.39 -2.40
CA PHE A 125 -11.93 -23.30 -3.34
C PHE A 125 -11.43 -22.49 -4.55
N ILE A 126 -10.13 -22.55 -4.79
CA ILE A 126 -9.50 -21.77 -5.85
C ILE A 126 -8.72 -22.72 -6.73
N SER A 127 -9.13 -22.86 -8.00
CA SER A 127 -8.44 -23.71 -8.95
C SER A 127 -7.10 -23.11 -9.34
N LEU A 128 -6.03 -23.88 -9.23
CA LEU A 128 -4.65 -23.49 -9.49
C LEU A 128 -3.93 -24.59 -10.28
N ASN A 129 -3.10 -24.19 -11.24
CA ASN A 129 -2.30 -25.16 -11.99
C ASN A 129 -1.11 -25.69 -11.15
N ASN A 130 -0.54 -24.84 -10.30
CA ASN A 130 0.63 -25.16 -9.49
C ASN A 130 0.33 -25.00 -8.01
N LYS A 131 0.94 -25.85 -7.17
CA LYS A 131 0.84 -25.77 -5.71
C LYS A 131 1.48 -24.47 -5.22
N PRO A 132 0.74 -23.62 -4.49
CA PRO A 132 1.33 -22.43 -3.89
C PRO A 132 2.11 -22.81 -2.62
N ASN A 133 3.19 -22.08 -2.34
CA ASN A 133 3.98 -22.25 -1.12
C ASN A 133 3.31 -21.54 0.07
N SER A 134 2.67 -20.40 -0.21
CA SER A 134 1.99 -19.60 0.81
C SER A 134 0.79 -18.86 0.25
N VAL A 135 -0.14 -18.54 1.15
CA VAL A 135 -1.28 -17.69 0.90
C VAL A 135 -1.19 -16.48 1.83
N THR A 136 -1.26 -15.28 1.26
CA THR A 136 -1.31 -14.03 2.00
C THR A 136 -2.71 -13.44 1.90
N LEU A 137 -3.31 -13.14 3.05
CA LEU A 137 -4.56 -12.41 3.15
C LEU A 137 -4.28 -10.91 3.06
N GLN A 138 -4.89 -10.23 2.09
CA GLN A 138 -4.73 -8.80 1.89
C GLN A 138 -6.09 -8.09 1.93
N ILE A 139 -6.17 -6.99 2.67
CA ILE A 139 -7.35 -6.12 2.78
C ILE A 139 -6.90 -4.68 2.53
N ASN A 140 -7.54 -3.98 1.58
CA ASN A 140 -7.22 -2.58 1.25
C ASN A 140 -5.70 -2.33 1.07
N ASP A 141 -5.03 -3.16 0.29
CA ASP A 141 -3.58 -3.14 0.04
C ASP A 141 -2.68 -3.40 1.27
N CYS A 142 -3.27 -3.75 2.41
CA CYS A 142 -2.59 -4.18 3.61
C CYS A 142 -2.50 -5.71 3.68
N ALA A 143 -1.29 -6.26 3.73
CA ALA A 143 -1.07 -7.67 4.01
C ALA A 143 -1.32 -7.93 5.51
N ILE A 144 -2.33 -8.75 5.81
CA ILE A 144 -2.79 -9.01 7.17
C ILE A 144 -2.08 -10.22 7.76
N GLU A 145 -2.10 -11.33 7.04
CA GLU A 145 -1.59 -12.61 7.50
C GLU A 145 -1.04 -13.40 6.32
N THR A 146 0.05 -14.11 6.54
CA THR A 146 0.59 -15.07 5.55
C THR A 146 0.66 -16.45 6.18
N LYS A 147 0.14 -17.45 5.49
CA LYS A 147 0.13 -18.85 5.94
C LYS A 147 0.74 -19.76 4.88
N GLY A 148 1.59 -20.69 5.33
CA GLY A 148 2.11 -21.75 4.47
C GLY A 148 1.00 -22.70 4.01
N VAL A 149 1.12 -23.21 2.78
CA VAL A 149 0.15 -24.15 2.22
C VAL A 149 0.65 -25.58 2.42
N ILE A 150 -0.16 -26.36 3.12
CA ILE A 150 0.10 -27.79 3.33
C ILE A 150 -0.66 -28.63 2.29
N GLU A 151 -0.42 -29.91 2.27
CA GLU A 151 -1.22 -30.84 1.49
C GLU A 151 -2.55 -31.13 2.19
N CYS A 152 -3.69 -31.14 1.44
CA CYS A 152 -4.96 -31.53 1.99
C CYS A 152 -5.05 -33.05 2.16
#